data_9d3f9df2d5875e9acaac747243d93012
#
_entry.id   9d3f9df2d5875e9acaac747243d93012
#
_cell.length_a   1.000
_cell.length_b   1.000
_cell.length_c   1.000
_cell.angle_alpha   90.00
_cell.angle_beta   90.00
_cell.angle_gamma   90.00
#
_symmetry.space_group_name_H-M   'P 1'
#
loop_
_entity.id
_entity.type
_entity.pdbx_description
1 polymer ?
#
loop_
_entity_poly.entity_id
_entity_poly.type
_entity_poly.pdbx_seq_one_letter_code
_entity_poly.pdbx_strand_id
1 'polypeptide(L)'
;AVLVHHRRAGKDLCCFNFMIKEAYRVKGNYWYMLPEYSQARKAIWEGKTEAGFSYLDFIPKEILARIQDREMTITLKNGSLIRLVGADADSLVGAGLKGVVLSEYSLIKPSIWAYIEPMIIEQNGWAVFNGTPRGENHFFNLYEMAKNNPRWFASLKTVKDTNVVSEQTIQDIREEGTKTEEDIQQEYYCSFKGSISGAYYSQQLQKLETDGRLTTIEYDPMLLVHTAWDIGVADATAIWFYQKHNNQIRIIDCYEATGEGLEHYIKLLNSKPYVYGEHYAPHDIKVRELGTGKSRLEHAQSLGLRFRVVKQIPVVDGINCVRSTLQRCWFDAKRCHSGIQALKQYRKKYDEARQCFDTKPLHDWSSHFADSFRYLCISVDDGFQEHASPKQIKAISEYINQDVDRYFQAHPHRYQRSYLTQSGSICLQ
;
A
#
# COMPACT_ATOMS: atom_id res chain seq x y z
N ALA A 1 -13.89 -2.86 -16.00
CA ALA A 1 -14.96 -3.52 -15.25
C ALA A 1 -14.49 -3.87 -13.85
N VAL A 2 -15.41 -3.92 -12.87
CA VAL A 2 -15.14 -4.34 -11.48
C VAL A 2 -16.11 -5.45 -11.09
N LEU A 3 -15.58 -6.61 -10.67
CA LEU A 3 -16.35 -7.78 -10.29
C LEU A 3 -16.08 -8.13 -8.81
N VAL A 4 -17.03 -7.81 -7.95
CA VAL A 4 -17.01 -8.15 -6.52
C VAL A 4 -17.87 -9.40 -6.34
N HIS A 5 -17.25 -10.56 -6.41
CA HIS A 5 -17.98 -11.82 -6.33
C HIS A 5 -17.50 -12.67 -5.15
N HIS A 6 -18.42 -13.41 -4.57
CA HIS A 6 -18.14 -14.27 -3.43
C HIS A 6 -17.11 -15.37 -3.75
N ARG A 7 -16.54 -15.96 -2.71
CA ARG A 7 -15.63 -17.10 -2.87
C ARG A 7 -16.35 -18.26 -3.56
N ARG A 8 -15.68 -18.91 -4.51
CA ARG A 8 -16.23 -20.02 -5.33
C ARG A 8 -17.28 -19.63 -6.37
N ALA A 9 -17.53 -18.35 -6.62
CA ALA A 9 -18.47 -17.87 -7.64
C ALA A 9 -18.03 -18.13 -9.10
N GLY A 10 -16.87 -18.73 -9.35
CA GLY A 10 -16.35 -18.98 -10.69
C GLY A 10 -15.83 -17.73 -11.41
N LYS A 11 -15.56 -16.62 -10.68
CA LYS A 11 -15.14 -15.33 -11.23
C LYS A 11 -13.91 -15.44 -12.11
N ASP A 12 -12.90 -16.22 -11.68
CA ASP A 12 -11.65 -16.37 -12.44
C ASP A 12 -11.85 -17.13 -13.75
N LEU A 13 -12.67 -18.18 -13.75
CA LEU A 13 -13.01 -18.91 -14.97
C LEU A 13 -13.75 -18.02 -15.97
N CYS A 14 -14.69 -17.21 -15.47
CA CYS A 14 -15.40 -16.23 -16.29
C CYS A 14 -14.43 -15.20 -16.92
N CYS A 15 -13.55 -14.61 -16.12
CA CYS A 15 -12.57 -13.63 -16.57
C CYS A 15 -11.55 -14.25 -17.55
N PHE A 16 -11.12 -15.49 -17.31
CA PHE A 16 -10.18 -16.18 -18.19
C PHE A 16 -10.80 -16.47 -19.55
N ASN A 17 -12.04 -16.99 -19.58
CA ASN A 17 -12.77 -17.21 -20.83
C ASN A 17 -13.06 -15.90 -21.59
N PHE A 18 -13.41 -14.83 -20.87
CA PHE A 18 -13.56 -13.52 -21.48
C PHE A 18 -12.25 -13.04 -22.11
N MET A 19 -11.12 -13.21 -21.45
CA MET A 19 -9.80 -12.85 -21.99
C MET A 19 -9.45 -13.65 -23.24
N ILE A 20 -9.69 -14.97 -23.25
CA ILE A 20 -9.47 -15.82 -24.42
C ILE A 20 -10.28 -15.32 -25.62
N LYS A 21 -11.57 -15.04 -25.40
CA LYS A 21 -12.48 -14.50 -26.42
C LYS A 21 -11.96 -13.19 -26.99
N GLU A 22 -11.60 -12.24 -26.12
CA GLU A 22 -11.09 -10.94 -26.55
C GLU A 22 -9.72 -11.03 -27.22
N ALA A 23 -8.83 -11.89 -26.73
CA ALA A 23 -7.52 -12.13 -27.34
C ALA A 23 -7.63 -12.77 -28.73
N TYR A 24 -8.65 -13.60 -28.97
CA TYR A 24 -8.90 -14.14 -30.30
C TYR A 24 -9.54 -13.09 -31.24
N ARG A 25 -10.42 -12.23 -30.71
CA ARG A 25 -11.09 -11.16 -31.45
C ARG A 25 -10.13 -10.05 -31.89
N VAL A 26 -9.21 -9.65 -31.05
CA VAL A 26 -8.26 -8.54 -31.29
C VAL A 26 -6.85 -9.03 -31.01
N LYS A 27 -5.98 -8.99 -32.03
CA LYS A 27 -4.57 -9.35 -31.83
C LYS A 27 -3.87 -8.37 -30.87
N GLY A 28 -3.15 -8.91 -29.87
CA GLY A 28 -2.42 -8.10 -28.91
C GLY A 28 -1.85 -8.90 -27.75
N ASN A 29 -1.30 -8.18 -26.77
CA ASN A 29 -0.82 -8.75 -25.53
C ASN A 29 -1.89 -8.62 -24.44
N TYR A 30 -2.07 -9.69 -23.68
CA TYR A 30 -3.07 -9.81 -22.62
C TYR A 30 -2.42 -10.38 -21.36
N TRP A 31 -2.67 -9.77 -20.22
CA TRP A 31 -2.16 -10.25 -18.93
C TRP A 31 -3.29 -10.68 -18.01
N TYR A 32 -3.10 -11.88 -17.43
CA TYR A 32 -3.88 -12.34 -16.29
C TYR A 32 -3.01 -12.24 -15.04
N MET A 33 -3.29 -11.28 -14.19
CA MET A 33 -2.45 -10.91 -13.06
C MET A 33 -3.06 -11.38 -11.74
N LEU A 34 -2.25 -12.01 -10.89
CA LEU A 34 -2.54 -12.31 -9.50
C LEU A 34 -1.53 -11.58 -8.58
N PRO A 35 -1.79 -11.52 -7.26
CA PRO A 35 -0.87 -10.87 -6.32
C PRO A 35 0.56 -11.39 -6.41
N GLU A 36 0.73 -12.71 -6.57
CA GLU A 36 2.04 -13.35 -6.68
C GLU A 36 2.11 -14.27 -7.90
N TYR A 37 3.30 -14.40 -8.51
CA TYR A 37 3.56 -15.30 -9.62
C TYR A 37 3.27 -16.77 -9.26
N SER A 38 3.63 -17.18 -8.04
CA SER A 38 3.35 -18.52 -7.51
C SER A 38 1.87 -18.83 -7.40
N GLN A 39 1.05 -17.83 -7.06
CA GLN A 39 -0.41 -17.95 -7.01
C GLN A 39 -1.01 -18.06 -8.42
N ALA A 40 -0.49 -17.30 -9.39
CA ALA A 40 -0.91 -17.43 -10.78
C ALA A 40 -0.70 -18.84 -11.32
N ARG A 41 0.43 -19.46 -11.00
CA ARG A 41 0.72 -20.84 -11.36
C ARG A 41 -0.25 -21.82 -10.71
N LYS A 42 -0.39 -21.78 -9.39
CA LYS A 42 -1.23 -22.73 -8.65
C LYS A 42 -2.72 -22.59 -8.92
N ALA A 43 -3.22 -21.34 -9.01
CA ALA A 43 -4.65 -21.08 -9.07
C ALA A 43 -5.23 -21.20 -10.48
N ILE A 44 -4.49 -20.79 -11.51
CA ILE A 44 -4.98 -20.75 -12.89
C ILE A 44 -4.22 -21.71 -13.80
N TRP A 45 -2.88 -21.66 -13.81
CA TRP A 45 -2.09 -22.45 -14.76
C TRP A 45 -2.21 -23.98 -14.50
N GLU A 46 -2.05 -24.39 -13.26
CA GLU A 46 -2.18 -25.77 -12.80
C GLU A 46 -3.57 -26.03 -12.17
N GLY A 47 -4.36 -24.96 -12.01
CA GLY A 47 -5.66 -24.98 -11.36
C GLY A 47 -6.67 -25.85 -12.11
N LYS A 48 -7.56 -26.47 -11.31
CA LYS A 48 -8.68 -27.26 -11.82
C LYS A 48 -10.00 -26.73 -11.29
N THR A 49 -11.02 -26.80 -12.12
CA THR A 49 -12.41 -26.57 -11.71
C THR A 49 -12.91 -27.72 -10.81
N GLU A 50 -14.03 -27.55 -10.14
CA GLU A 50 -14.66 -28.61 -9.34
C GLU A 50 -14.99 -29.88 -10.17
N ALA A 51 -15.27 -29.69 -11.48
CA ALA A 51 -15.49 -30.78 -12.40
C ALA A 51 -14.18 -31.44 -12.91
N GLY A 52 -13.00 -31.01 -12.39
CA GLY A 52 -11.69 -31.58 -12.70
C GLY A 52 -11.04 -31.05 -13.97
N PHE A 53 -11.67 -30.13 -14.71
CA PHE A 53 -11.10 -29.52 -15.92
C PHE A 53 -10.01 -28.50 -15.56
N SER A 54 -8.91 -28.51 -16.31
CA SER A 54 -7.91 -27.43 -16.25
C SER A 54 -8.47 -26.15 -16.84
N TYR A 55 -8.01 -24.97 -16.39
CA TYR A 55 -8.32 -23.70 -17.06
C TYR A 55 -7.86 -23.68 -18.52
N LEU A 56 -6.74 -24.35 -18.82
CA LEU A 56 -6.23 -24.45 -20.18
C LEU A 56 -7.12 -25.30 -21.11
N ASP A 57 -7.92 -26.21 -20.57
CA ASP A 57 -8.87 -27.03 -21.36
C ASP A 57 -10.02 -26.20 -21.96
N PHE A 58 -10.26 -24.99 -21.42
CA PHE A 58 -11.25 -24.05 -21.97
C PHE A 58 -10.76 -23.28 -23.20
N ILE A 59 -9.50 -23.48 -23.61
CA ILE A 59 -8.96 -22.87 -24.84
C ILE A 59 -9.27 -23.82 -26.00
N PRO A 60 -10.12 -23.42 -26.97
CA PRO A 60 -10.41 -24.27 -28.12
C PRO A 60 -9.11 -24.59 -28.89
N LYS A 61 -8.90 -25.87 -29.22
CA LYS A 61 -7.69 -26.35 -29.93
C LYS A 61 -7.54 -25.69 -31.29
N GLU A 62 -8.65 -25.30 -31.91
CA GLU A 62 -8.71 -24.64 -33.21
C GLU A 62 -8.05 -23.28 -33.22
N ILE A 63 -8.04 -22.57 -32.08
CA ILE A 63 -7.45 -21.23 -31.95
C ILE A 63 -6.08 -21.25 -31.27
N LEU A 64 -5.70 -22.34 -30.62
CA LEU A 64 -4.46 -22.49 -29.92
C LEU A 64 -3.28 -22.76 -30.86
N ALA A 65 -2.21 -21.97 -30.78
CA ALA A 65 -0.98 -22.19 -31.52
C ALA A 65 0.11 -22.84 -30.65
N ARG A 66 0.32 -22.33 -29.43
CA ARG A 66 1.39 -22.80 -28.55
C ARG A 66 1.10 -22.50 -27.07
N ILE A 67 1.55 -23.39 -26.18
CA ILE A 67 1.63 -23.17 -24.73
C ILE A 67 3.10 -23.27 -24.32
N GLN A 68 3.56 -22.29 -23.51
CA GLN A 68 4.91 -22.26 -22.93
C GLN A 68 4.76 -22.31 -21.40
N ASP A 69 4.99 -23.49 -20.84
CA ASP A 69 4.71 -23.77 -19.43
C ASP A 69 5.58 -22.94 -18.48
N ARG A 70 6.87 -22.82 -18.79
CA ARG A 70 7.82 -22.11 -17.92
C ARG A 70 7.45 -20.64 -17.73
N GLU A 71 7.10 -19.96 -18.81
CA GLU A 71 6.73 -18.54 -18.84
C GLU A 71 5.23 -18.31 -18.63
N MET A 72 4.45 -19.37 -18.43
CA MET A 72 2.98 -19.34 -18.35
C MET A 72 2.38 -18.48 -19.47
N THR A 73 2.79 -18.73 -20.70
CA THR A 73 2.39 -17.96 -21.89
C THR A 73 1.63 -18.83 -22.88
N ILE A 74 0.51 -18.32 -23.35
CA ILE A 74 -0.35 -18.93 -24.38
C ILE A 74 -0.29 -18.07 -25.62
N THR A 75 0.04 -18.69 -26.76
CA THR A 75 0.01 -18.04 -28.08
C THR A 75 -1.19 -18.56 -28.86
N LEU A 76 -2.03 -17.64 -29.33
CA LEU A 76 -3.16 -17.97 -30.20
C LEU A 76 -2.76 -17.89 -31.69
N LYS A 77 -3.50 -18.59 -32.57
CA LYS A 77 -3.21 -18.62 -34.01
C LYS A 77 -3.32 -17.26 -34.71
N ASN A 78 -4.06 -16.31 -34.14
CA ASN A 78 -4.09 -14.93 -34.65
C ASN A 78 -2.84 -14.12 -34.24
N GLY A 79 -1.91 -14.73 -33.48
CA GLY A 79 -0.69 -14.10 -32.97
C GLY A 79 -0.86 -13.34 -31.67
N SER A 80 -2.00 -13.44 -30.97
CA SER A 80 -2.18 -12.88 -29.63
C SER A 80 -1.40 -13.67 -28.59
N LEU A 81 -0.90 -12.98 -27.57
CA LEU A 81 -0.20 -13.54 -26.41
C LEU A 81 -1.02 -13.30 -25.14
N ILE A 82 -1.32 -14.37 -24.43
CA ILE A 82 -1.90 -14.31 -23.09
C ILE A 82 -0.83 -14.78 -22.10
N ARG A 83 -0.49 -13.98 -21.12
CA ARG A 83 0.52 -14.30 -20.10
C ARG A 83 -0.09 -14.20 -18.70
N LEU A 84 0.20 -15.20 -17.88
CA LEU A 84 -0.08 -15.13 -16.44
C LEU A 84 1.12 -14.50 -15.75
N VAL A 85 0.87 -13.50 -14.90
CA VAL A 85 1.91 -12.69 -14.25
C VAL A 85 1.59 -12.48 -12.78
N GLY A 86 2.62 -12.26 -11.96
CA GLY A 86 2.47 -11.75 -10.60
C GLY A 86 2.46 -10.21 -10.59
N ALA A 87 1.90 -9.63 -9.54
CA ALA A 87 1.90 -8.19 -9.32
C ALA A 87 3.20 -7.66 -8.68
N ASP A 88 4.20 -8.50 -8.51
CA ASP A 88 5.55 -8.18 -8.09
C ASP A 88 6.26 -7.40 -9.22
N ALA A 89 6.42 -6.13 -9.02
CA ALA A 89 6.53 -5.06 -10.01
C ALA A 89 7.78 -5.05 -10.92
N ASP A 90 8.86 -5.74 -10.60
CA ASP A 90 10.14 -5.57 -11.30
C ASP A 90 10.15 -6.05 -12.77
N SER A 91 9.14 -6.81 -13.18
CA SER A 91 9.02 -7.36 -14.54
C SER A 91 7.93 -6.73 -15.41
N LEU A 92 7.22 -5.72 -14.93
CA LEU A 92 6.02 -5.18 -15.57
C LEU A 92 6.28 -4.12 -16.64
N VAL A 93 7.53 -3.85 -17.01
CA VAL A 93 7.87 -2.75 -17.93
C VAL A 93 7.93 -3.24 -19.37
N GLY A 94 7.26 -2.54 -20.30
CA GLY A 94 7.66 -2.46 -21.70
C GLY A 94 6.76 -3.07 -22.78
N ALA A 95 5.56 -3.56 -22.49
CA ALA A 95 4.65 -4.07 -23.54
C ALA A 95 3.29 -3.39 -23.48
N GLY A 96 2.86 -2.74 -24.55
CA GLY A 96 1.48 -2.26 -24.67
C GLY A 96 0.48 -3.40 -24.50
N LEU A 97 -0.58 -3.20 -23.70
CA LEU A 97 -1.57 -4.20 -23.33
C LEU A 97 -2.93 -3.91 -23.98
N LYS A 98 -3.48 -4.89 -24.65
CA LYS A 98 -4.86 -4.87 -25.16
C LYS A 98 -5.88 -5.23 -24.08
N GLY A 99 -5.47 -5.97 -23.06
CA GLY A 99 -6.34 -6.29 -21.96
C GLY A 99 -5.59 -6.81 -20.73
N VAL A 100 -6.12 -6.53 -19.56
CA VAL A 100 -5.62 -7.06 -18.30
C VAL A 100 -6.77 -7.48 -17.39
N VAL A 101 -6.61 -8.63 -16.75
CA VAL A 101 -7.41 -9.05 -15.61
C VAL A 101 -6.52 -8.95 -14.36
N LEU A 102 -6.93 -8.17 -13.37
CA LEU A 102 -6.29 -8.12 -12.06
C LEU A 102 -7.17 -8.93 -11.10
N SER A 103 -6.77 -10.18 -10.86
CA SER A 103 -7.50 -11.12 -9.99
C SER A 103 -7.03 -11.00 -8.55
N GLU A 104 -7.96 -11.15 -7.61
CA GLU A 104 -7.76 -10.89 -6.18
C GLU A 104 -7.21 -9.48 -5.92
N TYR A 105 -7.76 -8.49 -6.64
CA TYR A 105 -7.29 -7.10 -6.63
C TYR A 105 -7.22 -6.47 -5.24
N SER A 106 -8.06 -6.90 -4.33
CA SER A 106 -8.01 -6.50 -2.91
C SER A 106 -6.67 -6.79 -2.21
N LEU A 107 -5.87 -7.70 -2.77
CA LEU A 107 -4.56 -8.10 -2.25
C LEU A 107 -3.40 -7.52 -3.06
N ILE A 108 -3.66 -6.97 -4.24
CA ILE A 108 -2.66 -6.33 -5.11
C ILE A 108 -2.34 -4.93 -4.57
N LYS A 109 -1.08 -4.54 -4.59
CA LYS A 109 -0.66 -3.19 -4.21
C LYS A 109 -1.32 -2.15 -5.12
N PRO A 110 -1.98 -1.11 -4.57
CA PRO A 110 -2.70 -0.12 -5.39
C PRO A 110 -1.85 0.57 -6.45
N SER A 111 -0.55 0.79 -6.18
CA SER A 111 0.38 1.43 -7.12
C SER A 111 0.61 0.63 -8.41
N ILE A 112 0.34 -0.68 -8.43
CA ILE A 112 0.48 -1.51 -9.63
C ILE A 112 -0.40 -1.00 -10.77
N TRP A 113 -1.59 -0.51 -10.45
CA TRP A 113 -2.46 0.08 -11.47
C TRP A 113 -1.82 1.29 -12.16
N ALA A 114 -1.11 2.13 -11.43
CA ALA A 114 -0.42 3.29 -12.01
C ALA A 114 0.64 2.92 -13.07
N TYR A 115 1.26 1.74 -12.95
CA TYR A 115 2.18 1.21 -13.97
C TYR A 115 1.46 0.61 -15.17
N ILE A 116 0.31 -0.04 -14.95
CA ILE A 116 -0.43 -0.76 -15.99
C ILE A 116 -1.32 0.18 -16.82
N GLU A 117 -1.91 1.18 -16.19
CA GLU A 117 -2.86 2.09 -16.83
C GLU A 117 -2.31 2.75 -18.11
N PRO A 118 -1.06 3.30 -18.16
CA PRO A 118 -0.48 3.84 -19.39
C PRO A 118 -0.38 2.81 -20.52
N MET A 119 -0.02 1.55 -20.19
CA MET A 119 0.12 0.47 -21.17
C MET A 119 -1.23 0.08 -21.80
N ILE A 120 -2.33 0.19 -21.03
CA ILE A 120 -3.70 -0.05 -21.50
C ILE A 120 -4.20 1.13 -22.35
N ILE A 121 -3.94 2.36 -21.89
CA ILE A 121 -4.34 3.58 -22.61
C ILE A 121 -3.68 3.66 -23.98
N GLU A 122 -2.37 3.42 -24.07
CA GLU A 122 -1.59 3.42 -25.30
C GLU A 122 -2.20 2.50 -26.37
N GLN A 123 -2.70 1.35 -25.96
CA GLN A 123 -3.29 0.36 -26.85
C GLN A 123 -4.81 0.47 -27.01
N ASN A 124 -5.46 1.47 -26.40
CA ASN A 124 -6.92 1.55 -26.30
C ASN A 124 -7.51 0.21 -25.81
N GLY A 125 -6.93 -0.31 -24.76
CA GLY A 125 -7.24 -1.61 -24.18
C GLY A 125 -8.32 -1.56 -23.10
N TRP A 126 -8.51 -2.68 -22.39
CA TRP A 126 -9.48 -2.82 -21.32
C TRP A 126 -8.85 -3.43 -20.06
N ALA A 127 -9.46 -3.16 -18.90
CA ALA A 127 -9.10 -3.74 -17.62
C ALA A 127 -10.32 -4.33 -16.91
N VAL A 128 -10.14 -5.49 -16.28
CA VAL A 128 -11.08 -6.13 -15.37
C VAL A 128 -10.40 -6.31 -14.01
N PHE A 129 -11.03 -5.80 -12.98
CA PHE A 129 -10.63 -5.99 -11.59
C PHE A 129 -11.60 -6.97 -10.94
N ASN A 130 -11.12 -8.11 -10.46
CA ASN A 130 -11.97 -9.05 -9.77
C ASN A 130 -11.41 -9.39 -8.40
N GLY A 131 -12.26 -9.82 -7.50
CA GLY A 131 -11.86 -10.24 -6.17
C GLY A 131 -13.01 -10.46 -5.22
N THR A 132 -12.65 -10.92 -4.04
CA THR A 132 -13.52 -10.97 -2.86
C THR A 132 -13.21 -9.76 -1.98
N PRO A 133 -14.18 -9.15 -1.31
CA PRO A 133 -13.94 -8.03 -0.38
C PRO A 133 -12.89 -8.36 0.69
N ARG A 134 -12.12 -7.36 1.07
CA ARG A 134 -11.14 -7.42 2.17
C ARG A 134 -11.16 -6.11 2.96
N GLY A 135 -12.29 -5.82 3.61
CA GLY A 135 -12.53 -4.55 4.25
C GLY A 135 -12.69 -3.40 3.25
N GLU A 136 -12.92 -2.19 3.75
CA GLU A 136 -13.03 -0.97 2.94
C GLU A 136 -11.64 -0.47 2.51
N ASN A 137 -11.07 -1.11 1.50
CA ASN A 137 -9.76 -0.81 0.93
C ASN A 137 -9.87 -0.19 -0.48
N HIS A 138 -8.75 -0.13 -1.21
CA HIS A 138 -8.71 0.41 -2.58
C HIS A 138 -9.65 -0.32 -3.56
N PHE A 139 -9.94 -1.62 -3.36
CA PHE A 139 -10.90 -2.36 -4.18
C PHE A 139 -12.34 -1.90 -3.91
N PHE A 140 -12.67 -1.58 -2.66
CA PHE A 140 -13.95 -0.95 -2.30
C PHE A 140 -14.10 0.41 -2.98
N ASN A 141 -13.08 1.27 -2.88
CA ASN A 141 -13.10 2.59 -3.51
C ASN A 141 -13.28 2.51 -5.03
N LEU A 142 -12.60 1.55 -5.66
CA LEU A 142 -12.73 1.29 -7.10
C LEU A 142 -14.14 0.79 -7.46
N TYR A 143 -14.73 -0.10 -6.65
CA TYR A 143 -16.09 -0.59 -6.85
C TYR A 143 -17.12 0.53 -6.73
N GLU A 144 -17.04 1.37 -5.70
CA GLU A 144 -17.96 2.50 -5.52
C GLU A 144 -17.81 3.53 -6.64
N MET A 145 -16.60 3.82 -7.11
CA MET A 145 -16.37 4.65 -8.29
C MET A 145 -17.02 4.04 -9.54
N ALA A 146 -16.77 2.75 -9.80
CA ALA A 146 -17.27 2.06 -10.98
C ALA A 146 -18.80 1.96 -10.99
N LYS A 147 -19.44 1.75 -9.86
CA LYS A 147 -20.90 1.71 -9.69
C LYS A 147 -21.57 3.04 -10.07
N ASN A 148 -20.90 4.15 -9.81
CA ASN A 148 -21.39 5.50 -10.06
C ASN A 148 -20.94 6.08 -11.40
N ASN A 149 -20.17 5.35 -12.22
CA ASN A 149 -19.65 5.80 -13.49
C ASN A 149 -20.24 4.99 -14.66
N PRO A 150 -21.07 5.58 -15.54
CA PRO A 150 -21.74 4.85 -16.63
C PRO A 150 -20.80 4.24 -17.67
N ARG A 151 -19.53 4.65 -17.70
CA ARG A 151 -18.50 4.04 -18.58
C ARG A 151 -17.89 2.78 -18.00
N TRP A 152 -18.23 2.43 -16.76
CA TRP A 152 -17.73 1.24 -16.09
C TRP A 152 -18.82 0.20 -15.90
N PHE A 153 -18.44 -1.05 -15.99
CA PHE A 153 -19.30 -2.16 -15.57
C PHE A 153 -18.91 -2.55 -14.14
N ALA A 154 -19.86 -2.53 -13.22
CA ALA A 154 -19.68 -2.97 -11.85
C ALA A 154 -20.70 -4.08 -11.53
N SER A 155 -20.22 -5.17 -10.94
CA SER A 155 -21.06 -6.30 -10.54
C SER A 155 -20.69 -6.74 -9.14
N LEU A 156 -21.69 -6.89 -8.26
CA LEU A 156 -21.57 -7.55 -6.97
C LEU A 156 -22.48 -8.79 -6.99
N LYS A 157 -21.91 -9.96 -6.66
CA LYS A 157 -22.63 -11.24 -6.61
C LYS A 157 -22.33 -11.97 -5.33
N THR A 158 -23.35 -12.10 -4.51
CA THR A 158 -23.34 -12.86 -3.26
C THR A 158 -23.67 -14.32 -3.52
N VAL A 159 -23.53 -15.15 -2.51
CA VAL A 159 -23.98 -16.56 -2.54
C VAL A 159 -25.47 -16.68 -2.88
N LYS A 160 -26.29 -15.71 -2.46
CA LYS A 160 -27.74 -15.67 -2.78
C LYS A 160 -28.04 -15.44 -4.26
N ASP A 161 -27.15 -14.72 -4.96
CA ASP A 161 -27.30 -14.40 -6.37
C ASP A 161 -26.90 -15.57 -7.28
N THR A 162 -25.98 -16.42 -6.81
CA THR A 162 -25.37 -17.47 -7.63
C THR A 162 -25.90 -18.87 -7.31
N ASN A 163 -26.33 -19.10 -6.09
CA ASN A 163 -26.75 -20.40 -5.55
C ASN A 163 -25.69 -21.53 -5.71
N VAL A 164 -24.42 -21.19 -5.94
CA VAL A 164 -23.32 -22.15 -6.08
C VAL A 164 -23.00 -22.83 -4.75
N VAL A 165 -23.13 -22.09 -3.65
CA VAL A 165 -23.03 -22.62 -2.28
C VAL A 165 -24.41 -22.49 -1.65
N SER A 166 -24.93 -23.59 -1.07
CA SER A 166 -26.27 -23.57 -0.48
C SER A 166 -26.29 -22.77 0.83
N GLU A 167 -27.42 -22.16 1.17
CA GLU A 167 -27.62 -21.52 2.48
C GLU A 167 -27.43 -22.53 3.63
N GLN A 168 -27.77 -23.82 3.41
CA GLN A 168 -27.51 -24.85 4.40
C GLN A 168 -26.01 -25.02 4.66
N THR A 169 -25.18 -25.06 3.62
CA THR A 169 -23.71 -25.11 3.77
C THR A 169 -23.20 -23.93 4.57
N ILE A 170 -23.74 -22.72 4.34
CA ILE A 170 -23.35 -21.54 5.11
C ILE A 170 -23.78 -21.66 6.58
N GLN A 171 -24.95 -22.26 6.84
CA GLN A 171 -25.42 -22.50 8.20
C GLN A 171 -24.54 -23.54 8.90
N ASP A 172 -24.15 -24.60 8.21
CA ASP A 172 -23.25 -25.63 8.74
C ASP A 172 -21.88 -24.99 9.13
N ILE A 173 -21.31 -24.11 8.30
CA ILE A 173 -20.08 -23.39 8.60
C ILE A 173 -20.22 -22.51 9.86
N ARG A 174 -21.40 -21.89 10.09
CA ARG A 174 -21.68 -21.12 11.31
C ARG A 174 -21.71 -22.01 12.54
N GLU A 175 -22.41 -23.14 12.45
CA GLU A 175 -22.58 -24.09 13.56
C GLU A 175 -21.27 -24.78 13.93
N GLU A 176 -20.43 -25.09 12.94
CA GLU A 176 -19.10 -25.65 13.15
C GLU A 176 -18.12 -24.64 13.78
N GLY A 177 -18.42 -23.32 13.71
CA GLY A 177 -17.57 -22.26 14.25
C GLY A 177 -16.20 -22.13 13.58
N THR A 178 -16.05 -22.68 12.36
CA THR A 178 -14.78 -22.65 11.60
C THR A 178 -14.46 -21.28 11.04
N LYS A 179 -15.46 -20.40 10.91
CA LYS A 179 -15.34 -19.01 10.47
C LYS A 179 -16.13 -18.08 11.38
N THR A 180 -15.63 -16.84 11.52
CA THR A 180 -16.40 -15.79 12.20
C THR A 180 -17.55 -15.31 11.31
N GLU A 181 -18.60 -14.73 11.90
CA GLU A 181 -19.70 -14.15 11.10
C GLU A 181 -19.18 -13.05 10.16
N GLU A 182 -18.18 -12.28 10.58
CA GLU A 182 -17.53 -11.25 9.73
C GLU A 182 -16.85 -11.88 8.51
N ASP A 183 -16.16 -13.02 8.67
CA ASP A 183 -15.55 -13.75 7.55
C ASP A 183 -16.65 -14.30 6.60
N ILE A 184 -17.74 -14.82 7.14
CA ILE A 184 -18.88 -15.31 6.36
C ILE A 184 -19.50 -14.17 5.55
N GLN A 185 -19.76 -13.02 6.19
CA GLN A 185 -20.30 -11.85 5.52
C GLN A 185 -19.35 -11.33 4.44
N GLN A 186 -18.05 -11.36 4.68
CA GLN A 186 -17.06 -10.92 3.71
C GLN A 186 -16.92 -11.91 2.53
N GLU A 187 -16.74 -13.20 2.82
CA GLU A 187 -16.40 -14.19 1.78
C GLU A 187 -17.60 -14.65 0.95
N TYR A 188 -18.79 -14.70 1.55
CA TYR A 188 -19.99 -15.25 0.88
C TYR A 188 -21.05 -14.18 0.56
N TYR A 189 -21.18 -13.16 1.39
CA TYR A 189 -22.14 -12.06 1.13
C TYR A 189 -21.50 -10.78 0.62
N CYS A 190 -20.21 -10.82 0.30
CA CYS A 190 -19.45 -9.71 -0.31
C CYS A 190 -19.52 -8.41 0.51
N SER A 191 -19.58 -8.51 1.83
CA SER A 191 -19.56 -7.34 2.69
C SER A 191 -18.16 -6.73 2.76
N PHE A 192 -18.07 -5.42 2.51
CA PHE A 192 -16.85 -4.65 2.75
C PHE A 192 -16.75 -4.13 4.19
N LYS A 193 -17.81 -4.27 5.00
CA LYS A 193 -17.87 -3.70 6.36
C LYS A 193 -17.07 -4.47 7.41
N GLY A 194 -16.56 -5.65 7.08
CA GLY A 194 -15.71 -6.44 7.99
C GLY A 194 -14.30 -5.88 8.08
N SER A 195 -13.66 -6.03 9.23
CA SER A 195 -12.22 -5.85 9.35
C SER A 195 -11.49 -6.95 8.57
N ILE A 196 -10.30 -6.64 8.05
CA ILE A 196 -9.48 -7.65 7.39
C ILE A 196 -9.13 -8.73 8.42
N SER A 197 -9.51 -9.97 8.11
CA SER A 197 -9.26 -11.11 9.02
C SER A 197 -7.77 -11.19 9.38
N GLY A 198 -7.49 -11.22 10.69
CA GLY A 198 -6.12 -11.23 11.20
C GLY A 198 -5.39 -9.87 11.17
N ALA A 199 -6.02 -8.78 10.74
CA ALA A 199 -5.38 -7.45 10.73
C ALA A 199 -5.02 -6.99 12.16
N TYR A 200 -3.85 -6.38 12.27
CA TYR A 200 -3.31 -5.99 13.59
C TYR A 200 -3.91 -4.70 14.15
N TYR A 201 -4.34 -3.77 13.29
CA TYR A 201 -4.66 -2.39 13.68
C TYR A 201 -6.08 -1.94 13.31
N SER A 202 -6.98 -2.86 12.89
CA SER A 202 -8.32 -2.53 12.41
C SER A 202 -9.12 -1.67 13.38
N GLN A 203 -9.19 -2.06 14.65
CA GLN A 203 -9.95 -1.34 15.68
C GLN A 203 -9.40 0.07 15.92
N GLN A 204 -8.06 0.22 15.98
CA GLN A 204 -7.41 1.50 16.20
C GLN A 204 -7.60 2.44 15.02
N LEU A 205 -7.50 1.93 13.78
CA LEU A 205 -7.69 2.72 12.57
C LEU A 205 -9.16 3.12 12.38
N GLN A 206 -10.10 2.23 12.67
CA GLN A 206 -11.52 2.56 12.67
C GLN A 206 -11.84 3.66 13.68
N LYS A 207 -11.25 3.58 14.88
CA LYS A 207 -11.39 4.63 15.88
C LYS A 207 -10.81 5.97 15.40
N LEU A 208 -9.65 5.96 14.73
CA LEU A 208 -9.06 7.15 14.11
C LEU A 208 -10.03 7.82 13.10
N GLU A 209 -10.68 7.02 12.27
CA GLU A 209 -11.68 7.51 11.31
C GLU A 209 -12.91 8.12 12.03
N THR A 210 -13.46 7.38 12.98
CA THR A 210 -14.63 7.82 13.76
C THR A 210 -14.35 9.11 14.54
N ASP A 211 -13.14 9.24 15.10
CA ASP A 211 -12.71 10.43 15.85
C ASP A 211 -12.34 11.61 14.93
N GLY A 212 -12.40 11.47 13.60
CA GLY A 212 -12.04 12.52 12.65
C GLY A 212 -10.54 12.84 12.63
N ARG A 213 -9.67 11.90 13.06
CA ARG A 213 -8.22 12.08 13.13
C ARG A 213 -7.48 11.71 11.84
N LEU A 214 -8.20 11.22 10.82
CA LEU A 214 -7.76 11.16 9.43
C LEU A 214 -8.28 12.41 8.73
N THR A 215 -7.47 13.45 8.63
CA THR A 215 -7.87 14.78 8.18
C THR A 215 -6.78 15.45 7.36
N THR A 216 -6.88 16.72 7.07
CA THR A 216 -5.78 17.51 6.52
C THR A 216 -4.91 18.02 7.65
N ILE A 217 -3.60 17.74 7.61
CA ILE A 217 -2.63 18.22 8.59
C ILE A 217 -1.56 19.03 7.87
N GLU A 218 -1.53 20.31 8.14
CA GLU A 218 -0.50 21.19 7.61
C GLU A 218 0.82 21.03 8.38
N TYR A 219 1.92 21.22 7.66
CA TYR A 219 3.25 21.32 8.26
C TYR A 219 3.32 22.54 9.16
N ASP A 220 3.71 22.35 10.42
CA ASP A 220 3.98 23.43 11.35
C ASP A 220 5.48 23.76 11.34
N PRO A 221 5.88 24.91 10.82
CA PRO A 221 7.30 25.28 10.74
C PRO A 221 7.98 25.51 12.11
N MET A 222 7.20 25.64 13.18
CA MET A 222 7.72 25.75 14.54
C MET A 222 8.12 24.40 15.17
N LEU A 223 7.74 23.30 14.53
CA LEU A 223 8.00 21.94 15.00
C LEU A 223 8.96 21.21 14.07
N LEU A 224 9.90 20.49 14.64
CA LEU A 224 10.80 19.64 13.84
C LEU A 224 10.05 18.46 13.23
N VAL A 225 10.42 18.12 11.99
CA VAL A 225 9.93 16.93 11.31
C VAL A 225 10.89 15.78 11.57
N HIS A 226 10.41 14.74 12.20
CA HIS A 226 11.13 13.49 12.36
C HIS A 226 10.75 12.51 11.27
N THR A 227 11.65 11.57 10.97
CA THR A 227 11.35 10.50 10.03
C THR A 227 11.64 9.13 10.63
N ALA A 228 10.85 8.15 10.25
CA ALA A 228 11.09 6.75 10.59
C ALA A 228 11.10 5.92 9.31
N TRP A 229 12.09 5.06 9.18
CA TRP A 229 12.44 4.37 7.96
C TRP A 229 12.38 2.86 8.14
N ASP A 230 11.91 2.18 7.12
CA ASP A 230 12.21 0.78 6.85
C ASP A 230 13.03 0.74 5.55
N ILE A 231 14.27 0.22 5.61
CA ILE A 231 15.25 0.35 4.53
C ILE A 231 15.46 -1.00 3.88
N GLY A 232 14.75 -1.27 2.77
CA GLY A 232 14.96 -2.44 1.91
C GLY A 232 16.12 -2.23 0.90
N VAL A 233 16.78 -3.31 0.47
CA VAL A 233 17.82 -3.29 -0.60
C VAL A 233 17.25 -3.77 -1.92
N ALA A 234 16.61 -4.93 -1.91
CA ALA A 234 15.87 -5.50 -3.04
C ALA A 234 14.35 -5.28 -2.88
N ASP A 235 13.96 -4.66 -1.78
CA ASP A 235 12.60 -4.41 -1.34
C ASP A 235 12.33 -2.91 -1.25
N ALA A 236 11.08 -2.53 -1.00
CA ALA A 236 10.74 -1.11 -0.89
C ALA A 236 11.35 -0.49 0.37
N THR A 237 11.82 0.75 0.25
CA THR A 237 12.13 1.61 1.40
C THR A 237 10.92 2.48 1.68
N ALA A 238 10.41 2.43 2.91
CA ALA A 238 9.26 3.21 3.37
C ALA A 238 9.66 4.22 4.44
N ILE A 239 9.12 5.44 4.33
CA ILE A 239 9.43 6.56 5.21
C ILE A 239 8.14 7.22 5.69
N TRP A 240 8.03 7.41 7.00
CA TRP A 240 7.02 8.27 7.61
C TRP A 240 7.63 9.59 8.06
N PHE A 241 6.89 10.69 7.86
CA PHE A 241 7.26 12.03 8.30
C PHE A 241 6.26 12.48 9.37
N TYR A 242 6.75 12.89 10.52
CA TYR A 242 5.88 13.27 11.62
C TYR A 242 6.42 14.43 12.45
N GLN A 243 5.52 15.14 13.10
CA GLN A 243 5.79 16.19 14.06
C GLN A 243 5.18 15.81 15.40
N LYS A 244 5.87 16.19 16.48
CA LYS A 244 5.34 16.04 17.85
C LYS A 244 4.78 17.38 18.31
N HIS A 245 3.54 17.37 18.73
CA HIS A 245 2.89 18.55 19.33
C HIS A 245 2.23 18.16 20.64
N ASN A 246 2.83 18.50 21.77
CA ASN A 246 2.41 18.05 23.10
C ASN A 246 2.33 16.50 23.15
N ASN A 247 1.16 15.96 23.45
CA ASN A 247 0.93 14.51 23.45
C ASN A 247 0.44 13.96 22.10
N GLN A 248 0.34 14.77 21.06
CA GLN A 248 -0.10 14.37 19.72
C GLN A 248 1.08 14.05 18.81
N ILE A 249 0.92 13.04 17.98
CA ILE A 249 1.84 12.68 16.92
C ILE A 249 1.12 12.96 15.60
N ARG A 250 1.57 14.00 14.90
CA ARG A 250 1.00 14.43 13.63
C ARG A 250 1.79 13.83 12.48
N ILE A 251 1.23 12.84 11.82
CA ILE A 251 1.82 12.19 10.65
C ILE A 251 1.44 13.04 9.43
N ILE A 252 2.42 13.79 8.93
CA ILE A 252 2.19 14.84 7.91
C ILE A 252 2.43 14.36 6.49
N ASP A 253 3.20 13.27 6.31
CA ASP A 253 3.55 12.75 4.99
C ASP A 253 4.06 11.30 5.10
N CYS A 254 4.06 10.59 3.97
CA CYS A 254 4.75 9.31 3.82
C CYS A 254 5.32 9.16 2.40
N TYR A 255 6.34 8.32 2.26
CA TYR A 255 6.96 8.03 0.99
C TYR A 255 7.43 6.58 0.90
N GLU A 256 7.33 5.99 -0.27
CA GLU A 256 7.85 4.66 -0.55
C GLU A 256 8.42 4.60 -1.96
N ALA A 257 9.56 3.95 -2.13
CA ALA A 257 10.13 3.62 -3.42
C ALA A 257 10.89 2.29 -3.35
N THR A 258 11.03 1.63 -4.51
CA THR A 258 11.75 0.35 -4.67
C THR A 258 12.91 0.55 -5.62
N GLY A 259 14.04 -0.14 -5.39
CA GLY A 259 15.20 -0.10 -6.27
C GLY A 259 16.03 1.18 -6.23
N GLU A 260 15.78 2.08 -5.27
CA GLU A 260 16.46 3.38 -5.17
C GLU A 260 17.59 3.36 -4.11
N GLY A 261 18.68 4.06 -4.40
CA GLY A 261 19.79 4.26 -3.47
C GLY A 261 19.53 5.36 -2.43
N LEU A 262 20.39 5.44 -1.40
CA LEU A 262 20.27 6.45 -0.34
C LEU A 262 20.32 7.89 -0.87
N GLU A 263 21.03 8.14 -1.97
CA GLU A 263 21.12 9.44 -2.63
C GLU A 263 19.77 9.95 -3.12
N HIS A 264 18.90 9.05 -3.61
CA HIS A 264 17.53 9.38 -4.01
C HIS A 264 16.74 9.93 -2.83
N TYR A 265 16.78 9.24 -1.69
CA TYR A 265 16.03 9.64 -0.50
C TYR A 265 16.57 10.92 0.13
N ILE A 266 17.88 11.17 0.06
CA ILE A 266 18.46 12.45 0.50
C ILE A 266 17.98 13.60 -0.39
N LYS A 267 17.93 13.42 -1.71
CA LYS A 267 17.35 14.40 -2.62
C LYS A 267 15.87 14.65 -2.30
N LEU A 268 15.11 13.58 -2.00
CA LEU A 268 13.73 13.71 -1.57
C LEU A 268 13.61 14.55 -0.30
N LEU A 269 14.39 14.25 0.75
CA LEU A 269 14.38 15.03 1.98
C LEU A 269 14.67 16.50 1.72
N ASN A 270 15.69 16.78 0.91
CA ASN A 270 16.09 18.17 0.57
C ASN A 270 15.08 18.92 -0.31
N SER A 271 14.22 18.21 -1.03
CA SER A 271 13.16 18.80 -1.86
C SER A 271 11.94 19.25 -1.08
N LYS A 272 11.78 18.75 0.16
CA LYS A 272 10.65 19.11 1.02
C LYS A 272 10.95 20.34 1.86
N PRO A 273 9.94 21.17 2.17
CA PRO A 273 10.10 22.40 2.95
C PRO A 273 10.23 22.13 4.46
N TYR A 274 10.79 20.99 4.87
CA TYR A 274 10.79 20.55 6.25
C TYR A 274 12.10 20.90 6.97
N VAL A 275 11.98 21.37 8.20
CA VAL A 275 13.11 21.45 9.13
C VAL A 275 13.19 20.14 9.90
N TYR A 276 14.22 19.34 9.61
CA TYR A 276 14.33 17.99 10.14
C TYR A 276 14.91 17.95 11.55
N GLY A 277 14.31 17.08 12.36
CA GLY A 277 14.84 16.63 13.64
C GLY A 277 15.64 15.32 13.48
N GLU A 278 15.19 14.25 14.14
CA GLU A 278 15.85 12.95 14.12
C GLU A 278 15.32 12.07 12.98
N HIS A 279 16.24 11.27 12.39
CA HIS A 279 15.91 10.24 11.43
C HIS A 279 16.10 8.86 12.09
N TYR A 280 15.04 8.07 12.21
CA TYR A 280 15.07 6.77 12.86
C TYR A 280 15.13 5.65 11.84
N ALA A 281 16.04 4.68 12.06
CA ALA A 281 16.21 3.52 11.21
C ALA A 281 16.27 2.23 12.02
N PRO A 282 15.94 1.07 11.43
CA PRO A 282 16.01 -0.22 12.09
C PRO A 282 17.46 -0.60 12.45
N HIS A 283 17.59 -1.57 13.34
CA HIS A 283 18.91 -2.01 13.84
C HIS A 283 19.79 -2.66 12.77
N ASP A 284 19.21 -3.24 11.72
CA ASP A 284 19.90 -3.90 10.61
C ASP A 284 20.60 -2.90 9.66
N ILE A 285 20.35 -1.60 9.77
CA ILE A 285 21.13 -0.57 9.07
C ILE A 285 22.63 -0.63 9.38
N LYS A 286 23.02 -1.28 10.50
CA LYS A 286 24.41 -1.50 10.91
C LYS A 286 25.08 -2.68 10.21
N VAL A 287 24.31 -3.51 9.49
CA VAL A 287 24.86 -4.67 8.79
C VAL A 287 25.76 -4.20 7.65
N ARG A 288 26.95 -4.77 7.55
CA ARG A 288 27.91 -4.46 6.49
C ARG A 288 27.56 -5.17 5.20
N GLU A 289 27.64 -4.47 4.09
CA GLU A 289 27.44 -5.03 2.77
C GLU A 289 28.71 -5.73 2.28
N LEU A 290 28.54 -6.94 1.73
CA LEU A 290 29.66 -7.76 1.26
C LEU A 290 30.49 -7.07 0.14
N GLY A 291 29.83 -6.24 -0.70
CA GLY A 291 30.48 -5.60 -1.84
C GLY A 291 31.34 -4.40 -1.47
N THR A 292 30.92 -3.61 -0.46
CA THR A 292 31.60 -2.35 -0.09
C THR A 292 32.36 -2.45 1.22
N GLY A 293 32.08 -3.46 2.05
CA GLY A 293 32.59 -3.61 3.41
C GLY A 293 32.05 -2.53 4.40
N LYS A 294 31.23 -1.58 3.94
CA LYS A 294 30.63 -0.53 4.74
C LYS A 294 29.19 -0.90 5.12
N SER A 295 28.73 -0.42 6.28
CA SER A 295 27.33 -0.50 6.65
C SER A 295 26.54 0.61 5.94
N ARG A 296 25.22 0.41 5.79
CA ARG A 296 24.34 1.46 5.28
C ARG A 296 24.34 2.69 6.19
N LEU A 297 24.52 2.50 7.49
CA LEU A 297 24.69 3.58 8.46
C LEU A 297 25.90 4.44 8.14
N GLU A 298 27.07 3.80 7.89
CA GLU A 298 28.29 4.51 7.51
C GLU A 298 28.16 5.22 6.16
N HIS A 299 27.47 4.57 5.20
CA HIS A 299 27.17 5.20 3.90
C HIS A 299 26.26 6.43 4.06
N ALA A 300 25.16 6.33 4.78
CA ALA A 300 24.27 7.45 5.06
C ALA A 300 25.01 8.62 5.71
N GLN A 301 25.88 8.33 6.70
CA GLN A 301 26.72 9.33 7.36
C GLN A 301 27.68 10.04 6.39
N SER A 302 28.27 9.31 5.45
CA SER A 302 29.16 9.88 4.43
C SER A 302 28.41 10.82 3.49
N LEU A 303 27.10 10.63 3.30
CA LEU A 303 26.20 11.48 2.52
C LEU A 303 25.55 12.62 3.34
N GLY A 304 25.92 12.74 4.63
CA GLY A 304 25.41 13.78 5.53
C GLY A 304 24.11 13.44 6.26
N LEU A 305 23.53 12.26 6.06
CA LEU A 305 22.32 11.82 6.74
C LEU A 305 22.70 10.99 7.99
N ARG A 306 22.25 11.44 9.16
CA ARG A 306 22.52 10.75 10.44
C ARG A 306 21.27 10.04 10.91
N PHE A 307 21.36 8.72 11.03
CA PHE A 307 20.30 7.90 11.60
C PHE A 307 20.51 7.62 13.09
N ARG A 308 19.40 7.68 13.80
CA ARG A 308 19.27 7.12 15.13
C ARG A 308 18.73 5.71 15.01
N VAL A 309 19.48 4.74 15.52
CA VAL A 309 19.09 3.34 15.41
C VAL A 309 18.09 3.00 16.51
N VAL A 310 16.93 2.51 16.08
CA VAL A 310 15.83 2.12 16.98
C VAL A 310 16.22 0.86 17.77
N LYS A 311 15.79 0.79 19.03
CA LYS A 311 15.98 -0.39 19.87
C LYS A 311 15.30 -1.61 19.27
N GLN A 312 16.01 -2.73 19.20
CA GLN A 312 15.42 -4.00 18.80
C GLN A 312 14.54 -4.56 19.91
N ILE A 313 13.29 -4.81 19.57
CA ILE A 313 12.31 -5.47 20.44
C ILE A 313 11.59 -6.58 19.66
N PRO A 314 10.94 -7.54 20.32
CA PRO A 314 10.11 -8.52 19.66
C PRO A 314 9.02 -7.86 18.80
N VAL A 315 8.72 -8.44 17.64
CA VAL A 315 7.73 -7.88 16.70
C VAL A 315 6.37 -7.68 17.36
N VAL A 316 5.95 -8.63 18.21
CA VAL A 316 4.66 -8.56 18.93
C VAL A 316 4.62 -7.35 19.87
N ASP A 317 5.71 -7.05 20.56
CA ASP A 317 5.81 -5.90 21.46
C ASP A 317 5.77 -4.59 20.66
N GLY A 318 6.44 -4.57 19.50
CA GLY A 318 6.38 -3.45 18.58
C GLY A 318 4.95 -3.23 18.03
N ILE A 319 4.23 -4.28 17.70
CA ILE A 319 2.81 -4.19 17.28
C ILE A 319 1.94 -3.61 18.41
N ASN A 320 2.16 -4.03 19.65
CA ASN A 320 1.44 -3.48 20.79
C ASN A 320 1.80 -2.01 21.05
N CYS A 321 3.06 -1.63 20.85
CA CYS A 321 3.49 -0.22 20.88
C CYS A 321 2.73 0.61 19.82
N VAL A 322 2.59 0.10 18.58
CA VAL A 322 1.77 0.76 17.54
C VAL A 322 0.33 0.95 18.00
N ARG A 323 -0.31 -0.08 18.55
CA ARG A 323 -1.71 0.00 19.03
C ARG A 323 -1.90 1.09 20.08
N SER A 324 -0.95 1.22 20.99
CA SER A 324 -0.96 2.28 22.03
C SER A 324 -0.76 3.66 21.43
N THR A 325 0.23 3.79 20.55
CA THR A 325 0.64 5.06 19.94
C THR A 325 -0.43 5.62 19.01
N LEU A 326 -1.14 4.76 18.26
CA LEU A 326 -2.25 5.17 17.37
C LEU A 326 -3.35 5.95 18.10
N GLN A 327 -3.51 5.76 19.41
CA GLN A 327 -4.51 6.50 20.20
C GLN A 327 -4.25 8.02 20.22
N ARG A 328 -3.01 8.45 20.01
CA ARG A 328 -2.59 9.86 19.99
C ARG A 328 -2.09 10.33 18.63
N CYS A 329 -2.21 9.49 17.58
CA CYS A 329 -1.84 9.84 16.22
C CYS A 329 -2.95 10.60 15.49
N TRP A 330 -2.52 11.50 14.61
CA TRP A 330 -3.33 12.21 13.62
C TRP A 330 -2.63 12.06 12.28
N PHE A 331 -3.37 11.78 11.21
CA PHE A 331 -2.79 11.54 9.89
C PHE A 331 -3.33 12.54 8.87
N ASP A 332 -2.43 13.06 8.04
CA ASP A 332 -2.86 13.69 6.79
C ASP A 332 -3.40 12.63 5.86
N ALA A 333 -4.72 12.62 5.67
CA ALA A 333 -5.42 11.56 4.94
C ALA A 333 -4.99 11.46 3.48
N LYS A 334 -4.61 12.58 2.86
CA LYS A 334 -4.22 12.65 1.44
C LYS A 334 -2.74 12.26 1.24
N ARG A 335 -1.84 12.90 1.96
CA ARG A 335 -0.38 12.66 1.83
C ARG A 335 0.04 11.30 2.39
N CYS A 336 -0.66 10.80 3.40
CA CYS A 336 -0.39 9.50 4.01
C CYS A 336 -1.27 8.37 3.47
N HIS A 337 -1.99 8.57 2.38
CA HIS A 337 -2.96 7.60 1.88
C HIS A 337 -2.37 6.19 1.70
N SER A 338 -1.23 6.05 1.01
CA SER A 338 -0.57 4.75 0.77
C SER A 338 -0.18 4.05 2.06
N GLY A 339 0.41 4.78 3.00
CA GLY A 339 0.79 4.24 4.29
C GLY A 339 -0.40 3.84 5.16
N ILE A 340 -1.49 4.63 5.17
CA ILE A 340 -2.74 4.27 5.87
C ILE A 340 -3.33 2.98 5.29
N GLN A 341 -3.34 2.83 3.96
CA GLN A 341 -3.81 1.59 3.32
C GLN A 341 -2.95 0.40 3.71
N ALA A 342 -1.63 0.57 3.78
CA ALA A 342 -0.73 -0.47 4.25
C ALA A 342 -1.00 -0.88 5.70
N LEU A 343 -1.18 0.09 6.61
CA LEU A 343 -1.53 -0.19 8.01
C LEU A 343 -2.88 -0.92 8.13
N LYS A 344 -3.87 -0.61 7.28
CA LYS A 344 -5.14 -1.33 7.23
C LYS A 344 -4.98 -2.78 6.77
N GLN A 345 -4.06 -3.05 5.84
CA GLN A 345 -3.80 -4.38 5.27
C GLN A 345 -2.86 -5.24 6.10
N TYR A 346 -2.05 -4.65 6.97
CA TYR A 346 -1.05 -5.38 7.75
C TYR A 346 -1.71 -6.39 8.69
N ARG A 347 -1.48 -7.70 8.41
CA ARG A 347 -2.20 -8.80 9.04
C ARG A 347 -1.30 -9.98 9.36
N LYS A 348 -1.80 -10.89 10.17
CA LYS A 348 -1.21 -12.19 10.44
C LYS A 348 -1.18 -13.05 9.18
N LYS A 349 -0.12 -13.85 9.02
CA LYS A 349 -0.10 -14.90 8.01
C LYS A 349 -1.12 -15.98 8.39
N TYR A 350 -1.97 -16.37 7.45
CA TYR A 350 -2.87 -17.51 7.63
C TYR A 350 -2.21 -18.77 7.10
N ASP A 351 -2.16 -19.84 7.92
CA ASP A 351 -1.67 -21.15 7.55
C ASP A 351 -2.88 -22.02 7.11
N GLU A 352 -3.00 -22.23 5.81
CA GLU A 352 -4.11 -23.01 5.24
C GLU A 352 -4.09 -24.49 5.67
N ALA A 353 -2.90 -25.06 5.90
CA ALA A 353 -2.76 -26.45 6.30
C ALA A 353 -3.21 -26.67 7.76
N ARG A 354 -2.93 -25.69 8.63
CA ARG A 354 -3.31 -25.73 10.05
C ARG A 354 -4.62 -25.02 10.35
N GLN A 355 -5.20 -24.34 9.36
CA GLN A 355 -6.42 -23.51 9.48
C GLN A 355 -6.37 -22.50 10.64
N CYS A 356 -5.20 -21.92 10.89
CA CYS A 356 -5.00 -20.94 11.96
C CYS A 356 -4.09 -19.79 11.50
N PHE A 357 -4.15 -18.67 12.23
CA PHE A 357 -3.21 -17.57 12.01
C PHE A 357 -1.85 -17.87 12.64
N ASP A 358 -0.79 -17.65 11.88
CA ASP A 358 0.58 -17.65 12.41
C ASP A 358 0.73 -16.50 13.42
N THR A 359 1.69 -16.63 14.32
CA THR A 359 2.11 -15.56 15.23
C THR A 359 2.86 -14.45 14.49
N LYS A 360 3.40 -14.73 13.31
CA LYS A 360 4.16 -13.79 12.50
C LYS A 360 3.26 -13.01 11.54
N PRO A 361 3.59 -11.75 11.25
CA PRO A 361 2.95 -10.99 10.18
C PRO A 361 3.14 -11.67 8.82
N LEU A 362 2.17 -11.49 7.94
CA LEU A 362 2.35 -11.78 6.53
C LEU A 362 3.31 -10.74 5.95
N HIS A 363 4.37 -11.20 5.31
CA HIS A 363 5.27 -10.31 4.58
C HIS A 363 4.72 -10.11 3.16
N ASP A 364 4.12 -8.95 2.93
CA ASP A 364 3.60 -8.50 1.66
C ASP A 364 3.87 -6.98 1.51
N TRP A 365 3.34 -6.36 0.47
CA TRP A 365 3.52 -4.93 0.21
C TRP A 365 3.16 -4.00 1.39
N SER A 366 2.32 -4.46 2.32
CA SER A 366 1.91 -3.67 3.50
C SER A 366 2.98 -3.64 4.59
N SER A 367 3.95 -4.55 4.54
CA SER A 367 4.95 -4.74 5.60
C SER A 367 5.86 -3.52 5.75
N HIS A 368 6.31 -2.91 4.66
CA HIS A 368 7.30 -1.84 4.70
C HIS A 368 6.82 -0.60 5.45
N PHE A 369 5.60 -0.13 5.12
CA PHE A 369 5.00 0.96 5.88
C PHE A 369 4.64 0.57 7.32
N ALA A 370 4.21 -0.66 7.56
CA ALA A 370 3.88 -1.11 8.91
C ALA A 370 5.12 -1.23 9.79
N ASP A 371 6.23 -1.70 9.25
CA ASP A 371 7.50 -1.85 9.96
C ASP A 371 8.15 -0.48 10.22
N SER A 372 8.18 0.42 9.24
CA SER A 372 8.64 1.80 9.46
C SER A 372 7.77 2.55 10.48
N PHE A 373 6.44 2.32 10.46
CA PHE A 373 5.55 2.90 11.48
C PHE A 373 5.79 2.30 12.88
N ARG A 374 6.12 1.03 12.95
CA ARG A 374 6.51 0.37 14.18
C ARG A 374 7.79 0.98 14.76
N TYR A 375 8.79 1.30 13.92
CA TYR A 375 10.00 2.01 14.35
C TYR A 375 9.72 3.43 14.83
N LEU A 376 8.80 4.14 14.15
CA LEU A 376 8.29 5.43 14.63
C LEU A 376 7.74 5.29 16.06
N CYS A 377 6.81 4.35 16.27
CA CYS A 377 6.14 4.18 17.55
C CYS A 377 7.10 3.81 18.68
N ILE A 378 8.09 2.96 18.42
CA ILE A 378 9.13 2.60 19.39
C ILE A 378 9.98 3.82 19.74
N SER A 379 10.29 4.69 18.79
CA SER A 379 11.16 5.85 18.99
C SER A 379 10.47 7.03 19.66
N VAL A 380 9.16 7.15 19.56
CA VAL A 380 8.41 8.28 20.13
C VAL A 380 8.47 8.32 21.65
N ASP A 381 8.51 7.16 22.31
CA ASP A 381 8.48 7.04 23.78
C ASP A 381 9.88 6.94 24.40
N ASP A 382 10.97 7.05 23.63
CA ASP A 382 12.36 6.99 24.13
C ASP A 382 12.79 8.20 25.01
N GLY A 383 11.84 9.01 25.50
CA GLY A 383 12.03 9.99 26.59
C GLY A 383 12.98 11.14 26.31
N PHE A 384 13.41 11.36 25.07
CA PHE A 384 14.28 12.48 24.73
C PHE A 384 13.51 13.80 24.68
N GLN A 385 13.88 14.74 25.54
CA GLN A 385 13.49 16.14 25.40
C GLN A 385 14.14 16.71 24.13
N GLU A 386 13.31 17.12 23.18
CA GLU A 386 13.76 17.73 21.94
C GLU A 386 14.13 19.19 22.20
N HIS A 387 15.42 19.47 22.35
CA HIS A 387 15.91 20.82 22.21
C HIS A 387 16.40 21.00 20.78
N ALA A 388 15.75 21.88 20.02
CA ALA A 388 16.23 22.23 18.68
C ALA A 388 17.67 22.75 18.79
N SER A 389 18.57 22.21 17.98
CA SER A 389 19.94 22.70 17.91
C SER A 389 19.99 24.15 17.39
N PRO A 390 21.04 24.92 17.69
CA PRO A 390 21.18 26.28 17.15
C PRO A 390 21.03 26.36 15.63
N LYS A 391 21.47 25.32 14.89
CA LYS A 391 21.31 25.21 13.43
C LYS A 391 19.84 25.03 13.03
N GLN A 392 19.08 24.24 13.78
CA GLN A 392 17.65 24.03 13.54
C GLN A 392 16.84 25.28 13.88
N ILE A 393 17.17 25.96 15.01
CA ILE A 393 16.56 27.25 15.37
C ILE A 393 16.79 28.28 14.27
N LYS A 394 18.01 28.33 13.72
CA LYS A 394 18.35 29.23 12.60
C LYS A 394 17.52 28.89 11.35
N ALA A 395 17.40 27.61 10.98
CA ALA A 395 16.59 27.19 9.84
C ALA A 395 15.09 27.51 10.01
N ILE A 396 14.55 27.33 11.21
CA ILE A 396 13.18 27.72 11.54
C ILE A 396 13.00 29.25 11.39
N SER A 397 13.94 30.03 11.91
CA SER A 397 13.92 31.50 11.78
C SER A 397 14.00 31.97 10.34
N GLU A 398 14.83 31.33 9.52
CA GLU A 398 14.95 31.63 8.07
C GLU A 398 13.66 31.29 7.34
N TYR A 399 13.01 30.17 7.65
CA TYR A 399 11.72 29.77 7.09
C TYR A 399 10.61 30.78 7.43
N ILE A 400 10.51 31.19 8.70
CA ILE A 400 9.53 32.18 9.15
C ILE A 400 9.76 33.52 8.43
N ASN A 401 10.99 33.96 8.34
CA ASN A 401 11.31 35.22 7.66
C ASN A 401 10.95 35.19 6.16
N GLN A 402 11.17 34.04 5.48
CA GLN A 402 10.76 33.88 4.07
C GLN A 402 9.23 33.89 3.92
N ASP A 403 8.49 33.33 4.83
CA ASP A 403 7.02 33.30 4.78
C ASP A 403 6.42 34.68 5.11
N VAL A 404 7.02 35.38 6.06
CA VAL A 404 6.71 36.76 6.37
C VAL A 404 6.99 37.66 5.16
N ASP A 405 8.14 37.51 4.48
CA ASP A 405 8.47 38.26 3.27
C ASP A 405 7.50 37.96 2.12
N ARG A 406 7.11 36.68 1.91
CA ARG A 406 6.09 36.32 0.91
C ARG A 406 4.72 36.92 1.23
N TYR A 407 4.31 36.91 2.50
CA TYR A 407 3.07 37.56 2.93
C TYR A 407 3.08 39.07 2.62
N PHE A 408 4.15 39.78 2.93
CA PHE A 408 4.28 41.22 2.64
C PHE A 408 4.40 41.52 1.16
N GLN A 409 5.04 40.68 0.37
CA GLN A 409 5.03 40.78 -1.10
C GLN A 409 3.63 40.62 -1.70
N ALA A 410 2.82 39.70 -1.15
CA ALA A 410 1.44 39.48 -1.59
C ALA A 410 0.47 40.59 -1.12
N HIS A 411 0.83 41.34 -0.05
CA HIS A 411 -0.06 42.35 0.57
C HIS A 411 0.67 43.68 0.79
N PRO A 412 1.17 44.35 -0.28
CA PRO A 412 2.06 45.55 -0.16
C PRO A 412 1.39 46.72 0.54
N HIS A 413 0.07 46.76 0.70
CA HIS A 413 -0.64 47.89 1.28
C HIS A 413 -0.89 47.81 2.79
N ARG A 414 -0.46 46.75 3.48
CA ARG A 414 -0.78 46.54 4.89
C ARG A 414 0.28 46.93 5.91
N TYR A 415 1.54 47.26 5.49
CA TYR A 415 2.55 47.73 6.45
C TYR A 415 3.57 48.69 5.83
N GLN A 416 3.71 49.89 6.41
CA GLN A 416 4.86 50.74 6.20
C GLN A 416 6.05 50.23 7.05
N ARG A 417 7.21 50.10 6.43
CA ARG A 417 8.48 49.54 6.92
C ARG A 417 9.11 50.22 8.16
N SER A 418 8.43 51.09 8.87
CA SER A 418 9.01 52.00 9.85
C SER A 418 9.27 51.45 11.27
N TYR A 419 8.99 50.17 11.54
CA TYR A 419 9.16 49.64 12.89
C TYR A 419 10.14 48.47 13.07
N LEU A 420 10.89 48.08 12.04
CA LEU A 420 11.76 46.90 12.12
C LEU A 420 13.27 47.16 12.10
N THR A 421 13.73 48.42 12.21
CA THR A 421 15.15 48.76 12.07
C THR A 421 15.86 49.17 13.35
N GLN A 422 15.27 49.12 14.52
CA GLN A 422 15.96 49.62 15.73
C GLN A 422 15.99 48.69 16.96
N SER A 423 15.51 47.48 16.95
CA SER A 423 15.79 46.59 18.07
C SER A 423 15.68 45.10 17.67
N GLY A 424 16.83 44.44 17.65
CA GLY A 424 16.93 43.01 17.40
C GLY A 424 16.45 42.15 18.58
N SER A 425 15.25 42.39 19.10
CA SER A 425 14.65 41.54 20.15
C SER A 425 13.14 41.53 19.99
N ILE A 426 12.61 40.44 19.54
CA ILE A 426 11.16 40.15 19.60
C ILE A 426 10.84 39.75 21.02
N CYS A 427 10.18 40.62 21.79
CA CYS A 427 9.45 40.21 22.99
C CYS A 427 8.07 39.71 22.58
N LEU A 428 7.82 38.43 22.79
CA LEU A 428 6.48 37.85 22.76
C LEU A 428 5.76 38.21 24.08
N GLN A 429 4.71 38.99 23.98
CA GLN A 429 3.63 39.01 25.00
C GLN A 429 2.47 38.17 24.46
#